data_c9a800ebbbd4be2b020ca7dc25dd74af
#
_entry.id   c9a800ebbbd4be2b020ca7dc25dd74af
#
_cell.length_a   1.000
_cell.length_b   1.000
_cell.length_c   1.000
_cell.angle_alpha   90.00
_cell.angle_beta   90.00
_cell.angle_gamma   90.00
#
_symmetry.space_group_name_H-M   'P 1'
#
loop_
_entity.id
_entity.type
_entity.pdbx_description
1 polymer ?
#
loop_
_entity_poly.entity_id
_entity_poly.type
_entity_poly.pdbx_seq_one_letter_code
_entity_poly.pdbx_strand_id
1 'polypeptide(L)'
;QRERLFGIPETSFHLLDGREKMITKSAVRLQTLSFLDLYQKQTFWDIGYCTGSVSIEAKLQFPHLQVHSFECRQEGEILMRQNTRKFGVPGIEPHIGDFMQMDVAHLPAPDAVFIGGHGGKLKEMLHKIDKFLLPGGCIVLNSVSENSLRLFREGVEAIGRKIEKQMC
;
A
#
# COMPACT_ATOMS: atom_id res chain seq x y z
N GLN A 1 -20.03 -10.24 18.98
CA GLN A 1 -18.94 -9.32 19.31
C GLN A 1 -18.59 -8.52 18.04
N ARG A 2 -18.64 -7.17 18.11
CA ARG A 2 -18.30 -6.35 16.94
C ARG A 2 -16.80 -6.37 16.72
N GLU A 3 -16.37 -6.53 15.47
CA GLU A 3 -14.98 -6.43 15.09
C GLU A 3 -14.48 -5.00 15.22
N ARG A 4 -13.22 -4.86 15.59
CA ARG A 4 -12.57 -3.56 15.66
C ARG A 4 -12.23 -3.11 14.23
N LEU A 5 -12.74 -1.95 13.82
CA LEU A 5 -12.57 -1.43 12.46
C LEU A 5 -11.51 -0.34 12.34
N PHE A 6 -10.87 0.01 13.44
CA PHE A 6 -9.80 1.01 13.49
C PHE A 6 -8.63 0.46 14.29
N GLY A 7 -7.46 0.38 13.69
CA GLY A 7 -6.33 -0.32 14.28
C GLY A 7 -6.61 -1.81 14.38
N ILE A 8 -7.07 -2.42 13.30
CA ILE A 8 -7.48 -3.83 13.26
C ILE A 8 -6.29 -4.73 13.63
N PRO A 9 -6.45 -5.64 14.62
CA PRO A 9 -5.36 -6.55 14.98
C PRO A 9 -4.95 -7.45 13.81
N GLU A 10 -3.67 -7.78 13.73
CA GLU A 10 -3.13 -8.65 12.69
C GLU A 10 -3.86 -10.00 12.66
N THR A 11 -4.21 -10.51 13.84
CA THR A 11 -4.90 -11.80 13.99
C THR A 11 -6.32 -11.81 13.44
N SER A 12 -6.89 -10.64 13.14
CA SER A 12 -8.22 -10.54 12.54
C SER A 12 -8.22 -10.73 11.02
N PHE A 13 -7.05 -10.72 10.41
CA PHE A 13 -6.91 -10.96 8.97
C PHE A 13 -6.58 -12.40 8.66
N HIS A 14 -7.00 -12.88 7.50
CA HIS A 14 -6.42 -14.08 6.91
C HIS A 14 -4.99 -13.77 6.51
N LEU A 15 -4.06 -14.64 6.89
CA LEU A 15 -2.63 -14.44 6.71
C LEU A 15 -2.08 -15.38 5.63
N LEU A 16 -0.92 -15.02 5.09
CA LEU A 16 -0.25 -15.82 4.08
C LEU A 16 0.31 -17.10 4.71
N ASP A 17 -0.08 -18.27 4.20
CA ASP A 17 0.34 -19.57 4.72
C ASP A 17 1.87 -19.68 4.74
N GLY A 18 2.40 -20.09 5.91
CA GLY A 18 3.83 -20.22 6.12
C GLY A 18 4.57 -18.89 6.29
N ARG A 19 3.87 -17.76 6.20
CA ARG A 19 4.46 -16.43 6.32
C ARG A 19 3.52 -15.48 7.08
N GLU A 20 3.04 -15.93 8.22
CA GLU A 20 2.02 -15.23 9.01
C GLU A 20 2.49 -13.88 9.55
N LYS A 21 3.80 -13.64 9.58
CA LYS A 21 4.37 -12.35 9.98
C LYS A 21 4.40 -11.31 8.86
N MET A 22 4.08 -11.71 7.63
CA MET A 22 4.05 -10.81 6.48
C MET A 22 2.74 -10.04 6.42
N ILE A 23 2.58 -9.14 7.36
CA ILE A 23 1.45 -8.20 7.42
C ILE A 23 1.94 -6.91 8.07
N THR A 24 1.46 -5.78 7.59
CA THR A 24 1.71 -4.50 8.24
C THR A 24 1.01 -4.46 9.59
N LYS A 25 1.78 -4.34 10.66
CA LYS A 25 1.26 -4.32 12.03
C LYS A 25 0.33 -3.13 12.25
N SER A 26 -0.65 -3.30 13.14
CA SER A 26 -1.70 -2.31 13.35
C SER A 26 -1.17 -0.91 13.67
N ALA A 27 -0.18 -0.78 14.54
CA ALA A 27 0.40 0.51 14.90
C ALA A 27 1.11 1.17 13.70
N VAL A 28 1.88 0.39 12.93
CA VAL A 28 2.56 0.87 11.73
C VAL A 28 1.55 1.23 10.64
N ARG A 29 0.49 0.44 10.53
CA ARG A 29 -0.59 0.69 9.56
C ARG A 29 -1.29 2.01 9.84
N LEU A 30 -1.64 2.30 11.09
CA LEU A 30 -2.27 3.56 11.48
C LEU A 30 -1.37 4.76 11.18
N GLN A 31 -0.08 4.64 11.46
CA GLN A 31 0.90 5.67 11.12
C GLN A 31 0.99 5.89 9.61
N THR A 32 1.01 4.81 8.84
CA THR A 32 1.01 4.86 7.38
C THR A 32 -0.21 5.60 6.86
N LEU A 33 -1.40 5.26 7.34
CA LEU A 33 -2.65 5.91 6.93
C LEU A 33 -2.65 7.40 7.28
N SER A 34 -2.09 7.75 8.43
CA SER A 34 -1.94 9.16 8.83
C SER A 34 -1.03 9.92 7.86
N PHE A 35 0.11 9.34 7.47
CA PHE A 35 1.06 9.98 6.55
C PHE A 35 0.50 10.13 5.14
N LEU A 36 -0.36 9.21 4.71
CA LEU A 36 -0.99 9.26 3.39
C LEU A 36 -2.02 10.37 3.25
N ASP A 37 -2.53 10.91 4.36
CA ASP A 37 -3.55 11.98 4.39
C ASP A 37 -4.76 11.65 3.49
N LEU A 38 -5.31 10.46 3.64
CA LEU A 38 -6.31 9.90 2.72
C LEU A 38 -7.63 10.65 2.71
N TYR A 39 -7.94 11.41 3.75
CA TYR A 39 -9.16 12.22 3.80
C TYR A 39 -9.28 13.13 2.57
N GLN A 40 -8.16 13.70 2.13
CA GLN A 40 -8.11 14.64 1.01
C GLN A 40 -7.75 14.00 -0.33
N LYS A 41 -7.59 12.68 -0.37
CA LYS A 41 -7.17 11.97 -1.57
C LYS A 41 -8.36 11.32 -2.27
N GLN A 42 -8.18 10.99 -3.55
CA GLN A 42 -9.21 10.33 -4.37
C GLN A 42 -8.82 8.91 -4.74
N THR A 43 -7.56 8.68 -5.09
CA THR A 43 -7.09 7.39 -5.60
C THR A 43 -5.85 6.95 -4.85
N PHE A 44 -5.94 5.77 -4.25
CA PHE A 44 -4.88 5.16 -3.46
C PHE A 44 -4.36 3.89 -4.14
N TRP A 45 -3.04 3.83 -4.35
CA TRP A 45 -2.36 2.64 -4.82
C TRP A 45 -1.58 2.00 -3.67
N ASP A 46 -1.90 0.74 -3.39
CA ASP A 46 -1.24 -0.07 -2.36
C ASP A 46 -0.38 -1.12 -3.07
N ILE A 47 0.94 -0.91 -3.09
CA ILE A 47 1.88 -1.75 -3.85
C ILE A 47 2.56 -2.74 -2.91
N GLY A 48 2.46 -4.04 -3.25
CA GLY A 48 2.93 -5.11 -2.38
C GLY A 48 1.99 -5.31 -1.20
N TYR A 49 0.69 -5.46 -1.46
CA TYR A 49 -0.33 -5.43 -0.42
C TYR A 49 -0.37 -6.67 0.48
N CYS A 50 0.16 -7.81 0.04
CA CYS A 50 0.21 -9.08 0.76
C CYS A 50 -1.16 -9.55 1.27
N THR A 51 -1.56 -9.17 2.49
CA THR A 51 -2.86 -9.52 3.08
C THR A 51 -3.99 -8.57 2.68
N GLY A 52 -3.65 -7.37 2.22
CA GLY A 52 -4.61 -6.31 1.95
C GLY A 52 -4.99 -5.48 3.16
N SER A 53 -4.30 -5.65 4.29
CA SER A 53 -4.66 -4.97 5.55
C SER A 53 -4.66 -3.45 5.45
N VAL A 54 -3.68 -2.86 4.75
CA VAL A 54 -3.59 -1.41 4.58
C VAL A 54 -4.73 -0.91 3.69
N SER A 55 -4.97 -1.58 2.56
CA SER A 55 -6.07 -1.25 1.64
C SER A 55 -7.43 -1.32 2.34
N ILE A 56 -7.65 -2.37 3.12
CA ILE A 56 -8.92 -2.60 3.81
C ILE A 56 -9.18 -1.54 4.86
N GLU A 57 -8.21 -1.27 5.72
CA GLU A 57 -8.39 -0.25 6.76
C GLU A 57 -8.54 1.13 6.13
N ALA A 58 -7.79 1.44 5.08
CA ALA A 58 -7.92 2.68 4.33
C ALA A 58 -9.36 2.87 3.81
N LYS A 59 -9.90 1.83 3.17
CA LYS A 59 -11.25 1.89 2.58
C LYS A 59 -12.35 1.94 3.63
N LEU A 60 -12.17 1.27 4.76
CA LEU A 60 -13.10 1.35 5.89
C LEU A 60 -13.17 2.75 6.48
N GLN A 61 -12.02 3.42 6.62
CA GLN A 61 -11.94 4.76 7.17
C GLN A 61 -12.36 5.84 6.16
N PHE A 62 -12.09 5.61 4.88
CA PHE A 62 -12.33 6.58 3.81
C PHE A 62 -13.05 5.91 2.64
N PRO A 63 -14.37 5.65 2.77
CA PRO A 63 -15.12 4.91 1.75
C PRO A 63 -15.14 5.56 0.36
N HIS A 64 -14.83 6.86 0.27
CA HIS A 64 -14.80 7.59 -0.99
C HIS A 64 -13.61 7.21 -1.89
N LEU A 65 -12.57 6.58 -1.32
CA LEU A 65 -11.36 6.26 -2.08
C LEU A 65 -11.59 5.22 -3.17
N GLN A 66 -10.96 5.44 -4.31
CA GLN A 66 -10.71 4.39 -5.29
C GLN A 66 -9.40 3.72 -4.92
N VAL A 67 -9.43 2.43 -4.65
CA VAL A 67 -8.26 1.69 -4.17
C VAL A 67 -7.85 0.65 -5.20
N HIS A 68 -6.61 0.75 -5.68
CA HIS A 68 -5.97 -0.23 -6.55
C HIS A 68 -4.80 -0.83 -5.80
N SER A 69 -4.80 -2.15 -5.69
CA SER A 69 -3.85 -2.88 -4.84
C SER A 69 -3.09 -3.88 -5.69
N PHE A 70 -1.76 -3.86 -5.60
CA PHE A 70 -0.87 -4.61 -6.49
C PHE A 70 -0.09 -5.64 -5.67
N GLU A 71 -0.05 -6.88 -6.15
CA GLU A 71 0.67 -7.97 -5.50
C GLU A 71 1.25 -8.92 -6.54
N CYS A 72 2.52 -9.28 -6.40
CA CYS A 72 3.18 -10.20 -7.34
C CYS A 72 2.84 -11.67 -7.07
N ARG A 73 2.43 -12.03 -5.85
CA ARG A 73 2.09 -13.41 -5.49
C ARG A 73 0.68 -13.77 -5.94
N GLN A 74 0.53 -14.93 -6.57
CA GLN A 74 -0.78 -15.41 -7.01
C GLN A 74 -1.77 -15.60 -5.85
N GLU A 75 -1.27 -16.01 -4.69
CA GLU A 75 -2.07 -16.20 -3.47
C GLU A 75 -2.71 -14.90 -2.99
N GLY A 76 -2.17 -13.77 -3.39
CA GLY A 76 -2.68 -12.45 -3.01
C GLY A 76 -4.12 -12.19 -3.44
N GLU A 77 -4.56 -12.73 -4.57
CA GLU A 77 -5.93 -12.55 -5.04
C GLU A 77 -6.93 -13.19 -4.08
N ILE A 78 -6.70 -14.45 -3.72
CA ILE A 78 -7.57 -15.18 -2.80
C ILE A 78 -7.55 -14.52 -1.43
N LEU A 79 -6.37 -14.15 -0.97
CA LEU A 79 -6.18 -13.54 0.35
C LEU A 79 -6.91 -12.21 0.46
N MET A 80 -6.80 -11.35 -0.55
CA MET A 80 -7.54 -10.08 -0.59
C MET A 80 -9.05 -10.32 -0.59
N ARG A 81 -9.51 -11.28 -1.38
CA ARG A 81 -10.93 -11.62 -1.45
C ARG A 81 -11.46 -12.11 -0.12
N GLN A 82 -10.72 -12.98 0.58
CA GLN A 82 -11.11 -13.47 1.90
C GLN A 82 -11.21 -12.34 2.90
N ASN A 83 -10.22 -11.45 2.92
CA ASN A 83 -10.17 -10.36 3.88
C ASN A 83 -11.22 -9.29 3.57
N THR A 84 -11.44 -8.93 2.31
CA THR A 84 -12.49 -7.96 1.95
C THR A 84 -13.87 -8.47 2.28
N ARG A 85 -14.12 -9.76 2.12
CA ARG A 85 -15.39 -10.39 2.52
C ARG A 85 -15.57 -10.36 4.03
N LYS A 86 -14.52 -10.69 4.77
CA LYS A 86 -14.59 -10.70 6.24
C LYS A 86 -14.99 -9.36 6.80
N PHE A 87 -14.44 -8.27 6.26
CA PHE A 87 -14.71 -6.91 6.75
C PHE A 87 -15.82 -6.20 5.98
N GLY A 88 -16.41 -6.84 4.98
CA GLY A 88 -17.50 -6.25 4.21
C GLY A 88 -17.07 -5.01 3.44
N VAL A 89 -15.89 -5.02 2.82
CA VAL A 89 -15.30 -3.87 2.14
C VAL A 89 -15.36 -4.05 0.63
N PRO A 90 -16.29 -3.38 -0.07
CA PRO A 90 -16.28 -3.36 -1.53
C PRO A 90 -15.34 -2.28 -2.07
N GLY A 91 -15.04 -2.35 -3.36
CA GLY A 91 -14.37 -1.26 -4.08
C GLY A 91 -12.85 -1.27 -4.01
N ILE A 92 -12.25 -2.37 -3.57
CA ILE A 92 -10.79 -2.57 -3.70
C ILE A 92 -10.56 -3.45 -4.93
N GLU A 93 -9.77 -2.96 -5.87
CA GLU A 93 -9.45 -3.67 -7.11
C GLU A 93 -8.03 -4.25 -7.05
N PRO A 94 -7.88 -5.57 -6.91
CA PRO A 94 -6.56 -6.19 -6.88
C PRO A 94 -6.01 -6.41 -8.28
N HIS A 95 -4.71 -6.22 -8.43
CA HIS A 95 -3.96 -6.47 -9.66
C HIS A 95 -2.80 -7.39 -9.34
N ILE A 96 -2.83 -8.60 -9.88
CA ILE A 96 -1.83 -9.63 -9.59
C ILE A 96 -0.81 -9.68 -10.71
N GLY A 97 0.46 -9.58 -10.34
CA GLY A 97 1.58 -9.60 -11.27
C GLY A 97 2.71 -8.68 -10.82
N ASP A 98 3.74 -8.59 -11.64
CA ASP A 98 4.86 -7.70 -11.39
C ASP A 98 4.46 -6.26 -11.74
N PHE A 99 4.39 -5.40 -10.73
CA PHE A 99 4.05 -3.99 -10.93
C PHE A 99 4.94 -3.32 -11.98
N MET A 100 6.23 -3.69 -12.06
CA MET A 100 7.15 -3.10 -13.03
C MET A 100 6.84 -3.48 -14.48
N GLN A 101 6.16 -4.60 -14.70
CA GLN A 101 5.78 -5.07 -16.04
C GLN A 101 4.32 -4.72 -16.40
N MET A 102 3.58 -4.20 -15.45
CA MET A 102 2.14 -3.95 -15.60
C MET A 102 1.89 -2.62 -16.30
N ASP A 103 0.93 -2.60 -17.23
CA ASP A 103 0.43 -1.35 -17.81
C ASP A 103 -0.59 -0.74 -16.86
N VAL A 104 -0.24 0.39 -16.26
CA VAL A 104 -1.09 1.09 -15.29
C VAL A 104 -1.61 2.42 -15.84
N ALA A 105 -1.30 2.75 -17.07
CA ALA A 105 -1.68 4.04 -17.68
C ALA A 105 -3.20 4.19 -17.83
N HIS A 106 -3.93 3.08 -17.91
CA HIS A 106 -5.39 3.08 -18.01
C HIS A 106 -6.11 3.16 -16.67
N LEU A 107 -5.40 3.02 -15.57
CA LEU A 107 -5.96 3.15 -14.23
C LEU A 107 -6.06 4.63 -13.83
N PRO A 108 -6.97 4.98 -12.91
CA PRO A 108 -6.97 6.32 -12.33
C PRO A 108 -5.59 6.64 -11.73
N ALA A 109 -5.04 7.80 -12.08
CA ALA A 109 -3.75 8.22 -11.57
C ALA A 109 -3.83 8.42 -10.04
N PRO A 110 -2.81 7.97 -9.29
CA PRO A 110 -2.87 8.04 -7.83
C PRO A 110 -2.49 9.42 -7.30
N ASP A 111 -3.09 9.80 -6.20
CA ASP A 111 -2.63 10.91 -5.38
C ASP A 111 -2.11 10.44 -4.01
N ALA A 112 -2.22 9.14 -3.72
CA ALA A 112 -1.60 8.51 -2.56
C ALA A 112 -1.06 7.14 -2.95
N VAL A 113 0.18 6.84 -2.58
CA VAL A 113 0.83 5.56 -2.87
C VAL A 113 1.53 5.05 -1.62
N PHE A 114 1.27 3.79 -1.28
CA PHE A 114 1.99 3.08 -0.25
C PHE A 114 2.79 1.94 -0.87
N ILE A 115 4.06 1.84 -0.50
CA ILE A 115 4.93 0.75 -0.94
C ILE A 115 5.17 -0.17 0.25
N GLY A 116 4.49 -1.32 0.26
CA GLY A 116 4.62 -2.33 1.31
C GLY A 116 5.67 -3.39 0.99
N GLY A 117 5.98 -3.60 -0.30
CA GLY A 117 7.00 -4.52 -0.75
C GLY A 117 7.53 -4.13 -2.12
N HIS A 118 8.82 -4.32 -2.38
CA HIS A 118 9.47 -3.85 -3.61
C HIS A 118 10.47 -4.84 -4.23
N GLY A 119 10.81 -5.93 -3.53
CA GLY A 119 11.73 -6.94 -4.07
C GLY A 119 13.10 -6.40 -4.51
N GLY A 120 13.59 -5.36 -3.84
CA GLY A 120 14.88 -4.75 -4.19
C GLY A 120 14.82 -3.77 -5.38
N LYS A 121 13.65 -3.56 -5.98
CA LYS A 121 13.47 -2.68 -7.15
C LYS A 121 12.88 -1.32 -6.78
N LEU A 122 13.20 -0.82 -5.60
CA LEU A 122 12.55 0.38 -5.06
C LEU A 122 12.81 1.62 -5.92
N LYS A 123 14.03 1.82 -6.42
CA LYS A 123 14.36 2.98 -7.25
C LYS A 123 13.57 2.98 -8.57
N GLU A 124 13.53 1.84 -9.24
CA GLU A 124 12.80 1.67 -10.49
C GLU A 124 11.29 1.85 -10.27
N MET A 125 10.80 1.34 -9.15
CA MET A 125 9.40 1.49 -8.76
C MET A 125 9.03 2.94 -8.51
N LEU A 126 9.87 3.69 -7.80
CA LEU A 126 9.68 5.12 -7.57
C LEU A 126 9.68 5.90 -8.88
N HIS A 127 10.58 5.57 -9.79
CA HIS A 127 10.62 6.19 -11.11
C HIS A 127 9.32 5.96 -11.89
N LYS A 128 8.80 4.75 -11.86
CA LYS A 128 7.51 4.43 -12.50
C LYS A 128 6.35 5.18 -11.85
N ILE A 129 6.26 5.16 -10.53
CA ILE A 129 5.20 5.84 -9.77
C ILE A 129 5.20 7.34 -10.07
N ASP A 130 6.37 7.95 -10.13
CA ASP A 130 6.53 9.38 -10.37
C ASP A 130 5.86 9.84 -11.67
N LYS A 131 5.84 8.99 -12.69
CA LYS A 131 5.21 9.28 -13.98
C LYS A 131 3.70 9.42 -13.87
N PHE A 132 3.08 8.79 -12.88
CA PHE A 132 1.62 8.73 -12.74
C PHE A 132 1.10 9.53 -11.55
N LEU A 133 1.95 9.82 -10.56
CA LEU A 133 1.54 10.50 -9.34
C LEU A 133 1.04 11.92 -9.64
N LEU A 134 -0.18 12.20 -9.19
CA LEU A 134 -0.81 13.51 -9.39
C LEU A 134 -0.07 14.60 -8.58
N PRO A 135 -0.15 15.88 -9.03
CA PRO A 135 0.38 17.00 -8.25
C PRO A 135 -0.22 17.02 -6.84
N GLY A 136 0.61 17.26 -5.84
CA GLY A 136 0.19 17.21 -4.44
C GLY A 136 0.09 15.80 -3.87
N GLY A 137 0.36 14.77 -4.67
CA GLY A 137 0.34 13.38 -4.23
C GLY A 137 1.52 13.03 -3.34
N CYS A 138 1.38 11.93 -2.58
CA CYS A 138 2.42 11.48 -1.66
C CYS A 138 2.72 10.00 -1.84
N ILE A 139 3.95 9.63 -1.47
CA ILE A 139 4.43 8.24 -1.45
C ILE A 139 4.93 7.95 -0.05
N VAL A 140 4.46 6.85 0.54
CA VAL A 140 4.87 6.40 1.87
C VAL A 140 5.49 5.02 1.76
N LEU A 141 6.62 4.84 2.43
CA LEU A 141 7.32 3.57 2.58
C LEU A 141 7.55 3.28 4.05
N ASN A 142 7.30 2.05 4.46
CA ASN A 142 7.74 1.55 5.76
C ASN A 142 9.03 0.75 5.54
N SER A 143 10.13 1.23 6.11
CA SER A 143 11.42 0.55 5.98
C SER A 143 11.76 -0.19 7.27
N VAL A 144 12.12 -1.48 7.11
CA VAL A 144 12.64 -2.31 8.21
C VAL A 144 14.14 -2.57 8.05
N SER A 145 14.78 -1.99 7.03
CA SER A 145 16.22 -2.15 6.77
C SER A 145 16.86 -0.84 6.34
N GLU A 146 18.13 -0.67 6.70
CA GLU A 146 18.92 0.49 6.26
C GLU A 146 19.07 0.52 4.73
N ASN A 147 19.17 -0.64 4.12
CA ASN A 147 19.30 -0.73 2.66
C ASN A 147 18.06 -0.18 1.96
N SER A 148 16.86 -0.56 2.40
CA SER A 148 15.60 -0.04 1.84
C SER A 148 15.49 1.47 2.04
N LEU A 149 15.90 1.97 3.20
CA LEU A 149 15.88 3.41 3.49
C LEU A 149 16.85 4.17 2.57
N ARG A 150 18.04 3.62 2.35
CA ARG A 150 19.03 4.20 1.43
C ARG A 150 18.48 4.25 0.01
N LEU A 151 17.92 3.14 -0.48
CA LEU A 151 17.32 3.06 -1.82
C LEU A 151 16.18 4.05 -1.97
N PHE A 152 15.36 4.21 -0.95
CA PHE A 152 14.26 5.17 -0.97
C PHE A 152 14.78 6.61 -1.07
N ARG A 153 15.75 6.99 -0.25
CA ARG A 153 16.36 8.33 -0.29
C ARG A 153 16.98 8.64 -1.64
N GLU A 154 17.76 7.70 -2.17
CA GLU A 154 18.39 7.84 -3.49
C GLU A 154 17.34 7.94 -4.61
N GLY A 155 16.30 7.12 -4.55
CA GLY A 155 15.22 7.14 -5.53
C GLY A 155 14.40 8.42 -5.49
N VAL A 156 14.09 8.92 -4.30
CA VAL A 156 13.36 10.18 -4.10
C VAL A 156 14.17 11.36 -4.66
N GLU A 157 15.47 11.39 -4.37
CA GLU A 157 16.36 12.42 -4.91
C GLU A 157 16.43 12.37 -6.44
N ALA A 158 16.54 11.17 -7.00
CA ALA A 158 16.65 10.97 -8.45
C ALA A 158 15.41 11.47 -9.22
N ILE A 159 14.23 11.43 -8.61
CA ILE A 159 12.99 11.93 -9.22
C ILE A 159 12.68 13.38 -8.84
N GLY A 160 13.59 14.06 -8.12
CA GLY A 160 13.45 15.47 -7.77
C GLY A 160 12.43 15.77 -6.69
N ARG A 161 12.10 14.80 -5.83
CA ARG A 161 11.17 14.97 -4.72
C ARG A 161 11.90 15.12 -3.40
N LYS A 162 11.16 15.40 -2.34
CA LYS A 162 11.70 15.59 -0.98
C LYS A 162 10.99 14.66 0.01
N ILE A 163 11.74 14.22 1.01
CA ILE A 163 11.16 13.51 2.16
C ILE A 163 10.69 14.56 3.16
N GLU A 164 9.38 14.62 3.40
CA GLU A 164 8.78 15.61 4.30
C GLU A 164 8.62 15.12 5.74
N LYS A 165 8.32 13.82 5.91
CA LYS A 165 8.05 13.23 7.22
C LYS A 165 8.81 11.93 7.37
N GLN A 166 9.46 11.77 8.51
CA GLN A 166 10.21 10.57 8.85
C GLN A 166 9.98 10.26 10.33
N MET A 167 9.66 9.00 10.63
CA MET A 167 9.54 8.53 12.01
C MET A 167 10.43 7.30 12.22
N CYS A 168 11.00 7.23 13.40
CA CYS A 168 11.87 6.13 13.81
C CYS A 168 11.11 5.09 14.62
#